data_40726a5640dca92fa3b41bdbbe116df8
#
_entry.id   40726a5640dca92fa3b41bdbbe116df8
#
_cell.length_a   1.000
_cell.length_b   1.000
_cell.length_c   1.000
_cell.angle_alpha   90.00
_cell.angle_beta   90.00
_cell.angle_gamma   90.00
#
_symmetry.space_group_name_H-M   'P 1'
#
loop_
_entity.id
_entity.type
_entity.pdbx_description
1 polymer ?
#
loop_
_entity_poly.entity_id
_entity_poly.type
_entity_poly.pdbx_seq_one_letter_code
_entity_poly.pdbx_strand_id
1 'polypeptide(L)'
;MKIALLQLNARLGDPEGNGRALEVAYALAVASGAELVLAPELAIPGYLLEDRLWEPGMRRRIEAESHRLAALSGAVPLVFGTARPAPSGRLWNELWWCTDGALRHCAHKRVLPSYDVFDEHRYFEPDAAPQPLVAFRGQRIGLSICEDLWADPQLGNAPVGYGVDPIADLAAAGASLILNASASPGGLGSYLPPGRTAPWAIPSKDDQRRRLLPGLARKHGVAIAYASRAGADAWLLFDGGSGLASPDGRWQGCEPFQEGPVLVDPTAPGGAWRTIEEGPWLRKALVTGLRDNLAKQGLEALVLGLSGGIDSAVAAALAVEALGPGRVLGAALPTRFSSAESSALAEQQARQLGIGFLSLDADAPFAGFAASLEKALLGRAFGLTDENLQSRSRGSLLMALTSEPEIHRRLGTDRVAVLNTGNKSEAATGYFTLYGDGIGAFAPLGDCLKARVYALARDLGAAVPPGVVERPPTAELRPGQTDEASLLPYAQLDAILGAALEAQRPEEGLADDLALLLDGEPLAQARAALPRILGLLRRTEFKRRQLPFAFKVSPKAFGAGRRIPLTAL
;
A
#
# COMPACT_ATOMS: atom_id res chain seq x y z
N MET A 1 5.13 21.34 26.95
CA MET A 1 5.12 19.88 27.24
C MET A 1 5.55 19.16 25.97
N LYS A 2 6.71 18.51 25.99
CA LYS A 2 7.21 17.75 24.83
C LYS A 2 6.51 16.40 24.73
N ILE A 3 5.94 16.10 23.57
CA ILE A 3 5.23 14.86 23.28
C ILE A 3 6.05 14.06 22.27
N ALA A 4 6.31 12.79 22.56
CA ALA A 4 6.86 11.87 21.57
C ALA A 4 5.72 11.10 20.89
N LEU A 5 5.65 11.20 19.58
CA LEU A 5 4.75 10.45 18.71
C LEU A 5 5.55 9.30 18.11
N LEU A 6 5.18 8.07 18.43
CA LEU A 6 5.94 6.91 17.97
C LEU A 6 5.43 6.44 16.61
N GLN A 7 6.31 6.35 15.63
CA GLN A 7 6.05 5.69 14.35
C GLN A 7 6.61 4.27 14.40
N LEU A 8 5.74 3.32 14.71
CA LEU A 8 6.11 1.91 14.89
C LEU A 8 5.71 1.08 13.68
N ASN A 9 6.60 0.17 13.27
CA ASN A 9 6.35 -0.86 12.27
C ASN A 9 5.92 -2.16 12.96
N ALA A 10 4.71 -2.19 13.49
CA ALA A 10 4.19 -3.35 14.20
C ALA A 10 4.04 -4.56 13.25
N ARG A 11 4.30 -5.78 13.77
CA ARG A 11 4.07 -7.05 13.08
C ARG A 11 2.71 -7.62 13.48
N LEU A 12 1.90 -8.03 12.49
CA LEU A 12 0.59 -8.62 12.75
C LEU A 12 0.71 -9.91 13.57
N GLY A 13 0.00 -9.95 14.71
CA GLY A 13 -0.09 -11.13 15.55
C GLY A 13 1.18 -11.51 16.32
N ASP A 14 2.08 -10.54 16.53
CA ASP A 14 3.25 -10.69 17.39
C ASP A 14 3.21 -9.68 18.57
N PRO A 15 2.26 -9.84 19.52
CA PRO A 15 2.10 -8.89 20.63
C PRO A 15 3.41 -8.67 21.41
N GLU A 16 4.16 -9.73 21.70
CA GLU A 16 5.38 -9.65 22.50
C GLU A 16 6.52 -8.95 21.74
N GLY A 17 6.66 -9.21 20.42
CA GLY A 17 7.62 -8.51 19.57
C GLY A 17 7.29 -7.01 19.46
N ASN A 18 6.03 -6.71 19.24
CA ASN A 18 5.53 -5.32 19.17
C ASN A 18 5.70 -4.60 20.51
N GLY A 19 5.41 -5.29 21.62
CA GLY A 19 5.61 -4.74 22.98
C GLY A 19 7.09 -4.44 23.27
N ARG A 20 8.02 -5.32 22.90
CA ARG A 20 9.47 -5.02 23.02
C ARG A 20 9.90 -3.82 22.16
N ALA A 21 9.39 -3.71 20.95
CA ALA A 21 9.67 -2.56 20.08
C ALA A 21 9.13 -1.26 20.69
N LEU A 22 7.91 -1.30 21.24
CA LEU A 22 7.31 -0.17 21.93
C LEU A 22 8.11 0.22 23.20
N GLU A 23 8.57 -0.74 23.99
CA GLU A 23 9.40 -0.52 25.18
C GLU A 23 10.71 0.21 24.82
N VAL A 24 11.41 -0.24 23.78
CA VAL A 24 12.63 0.42 23.30
C VAL A 24 12.33 1.85 22.81
N ALA A 25 11.27 2.04 22.03
CA ALA A 25 10.89 3.34 21.51
C ALA A 25 10.47 4.30 22.64
N TYR A 26 9.77 3.79 23.65
CA TYR A 26 9.40 4.54 24.85
C TYR A 26 10.64 5.01 25.63
N ALA A 27 11.59 4.10 25.88
CA ALA A 27 12.83 4.43 26.57
C ALA A 27 13.63 5.52 25.82
N LEU A 28 13.74 5.39 24.50
CA LEU A 28 14.40 6.39 23.64
C LEU A 28 13.68 7.75 23.68
N ALA A 29 12.35 7.75 23.66
CA ALA A 29 11.55 8.97 23.75
C ALA A 29 11.77 9.69 25.10
N VAL A 30 11.74 8.94 26.21
CA VAL A 30 12.00 9.48 27.56
C VAL A 30 13.42 10.03 27.64
N ALA A 31 14.42 9.30 27.16
CA ALA A 31 15.82 9.76 27.13
C ALA A 31 16.00 11.04 26.28
N SER A 32 15.15 11.23 25.26
CA SER A 32 15.13 12.43 24.42
C SER A 32 14.36 13.61 25.03
N GLY A 33 13.86 13.45 26.26
CA GLY A 33 13.18 14.49 27.01
C GLY A 33 11.68 14.60 26.75
N ALA A 34 11.05 13.52 26.26
CA ALA A 34 9.59 13.46 26.18
C ALA A 34 8.97 13.49 27.57
N GLU A 35 7.87 14.22 27.71
CA GLU A 35 7.06 14.33 28.92
C GLU A 35 5.76 13.56 28.81
N LEU A 36 5.42 13.08 27.61
CA LEU A 36 4.32 12.19 27.27
C LEU A 36 4.69 11.42 26.00
N VAL A 37 4.33 10.14 25.92
CA VAL A 37 4.59 9.27 24.75
C VAL A 37 3.27 8.72 24.23
N LEU A 38 3.02 8.90 22.94
CA LEU A 38 1.85 8.37 22.23
C LEU A 38 2.30 7.38 21.15
N ALA A 39 1.83 6.13 21.25
CA ALA A 39 2.00 5.09 20.26
C ALA A 39 0.75 4.95 19.36
N PRO A 40 0.86 4.29 18.20
CA PRO A 40 -0.24 4.12 17.25
C PRO A 40 -1.42 3.29 17.77
N GLU A 41 -2.53 3.36 17.03
CA GLU A 41 -3.69 2.47 17.15
C GLU A 41 -3.27 1.01 17.01
N LEU A 42 -3.85 0.12 17.87
CA LEU A 42 -3.58 -1.33 17.87
C LEU A 42 -2.08 -1.66 17.78
N ALA A 43 -1.24 -0.87 18.45
CA ALA A 43 0.22 -1.06 18.42
C ALA A 43 0.65 -2.44 18.91
N ILE A 44 -0.12 -3.08 19.80
CA ILE A 44 0.19 -4.39 20.38
C ILE A 44 -0.19 -5.54 19.45
N PRO A 45 -1.45 -5.70 18.97
CA PRO A 45 -1.79 -6.79 18.03
C PRO A 45 -1.30 -6.54 16.61
N GLY A 46 -1.06 -5.29 16.20
CA GLY A 46 -0.90 -4.84 14.82
C GLY A 46 -2.26 -4.62 14.14
N TYR A 47 -2.32 -3.64 13.25
CA TYR A 47 -3.51 -3.27 12.48
C TYR A 47 -3.36 -3.74 11.03
N LEU A 48 -4.26 -4.47 10.43
CA LEU A 48 -5.50 -5.10 10.89
C LEU A 48 -5.26 -6.62 11.04
N LEU A 49 -5.44 -7.16 12.25
CA LEU A 49 -5.13 -8.57 12.53
C LEU A 49 -6.23 -9.54 12.04
N GLU A 50 -7.38 -9.00 11.62
CA GLU A 50 -8.50 -9.75 11.05
C GLU A 50 -9.01 -10.90 11.95
N ASP A 51 -9.37 -12.06 11.36
CA ASP A 51 -10.00 -13.19 12.09
C ASP A 51 -9.12 -13.79 13.20
N ARG A 52 -7.81 -13.50 13.22
CA ARG A 52 -6.95 -13.89 14.35
C ARG A 52 -7.31 -13.19 15.66
N LEU A 53 -8.04 -12.08 15.60
CA LEU A 53 -8.65 -11.44 16.78
C LEU A 53 -9.70 -12.32 17.47
N TRP A 54 -10.27 -13.32 16.78
CA TRP A 54 -11.17 -14.29 17.36
C TRP A 54 -10.49 -15.44 18.10
N GLU A 55 -9.18 -15.65 17.90
CA GLU A 55 -8.40 -16.68 18.56
C GLU A 55 -8.26 -16.39 20.07
N PRO A 56 -8.76 -17.26 20.98
CA PRO A 56 -8.65 -17.00 22.43
C PRO A 56 -7.19 -16.90 22.91
N GLY A 57 -6.28 -17.64 22.28
CA GLY A 57 -4.85 -17.56 22.57
C GLY A 57 -4.26 -16.20 22.23
N MET A 58 -4.64 -15.63 21.09
CA MET A 58 -4.19 -14.31 20.67
C MET A 58 -4.70 -13.20 21.62
N ARG A 59 -5.99 -13.25 21.99
CA ARG A 59 -6.56 -12.29 22.94
C ARG A 59 -5.83 -12.29 24.29
N ARG A 60 -5.52 -13.47 24.84
CA ARG A 60 -4.75 -13.57 26.10
C ARG A 60 -3.34 -12.99 25.97
N ARG A 61 -2.66 -13.22 24.85
CA ARG A 61 -1.31 -12.66 24.58
C ARG A 61 -1.37 -11.12 24.49
N ILE A 62 -2.36 -10.56 23.77
CA ILE A 62 -2.56 -9.11 23.66
C ILE A 62 -2.79 -8.51 25.06
N GLU A 63 -3.66 -9.09 25.87
CA GLU A 63 -3.98 -8.63 27.21
C GLU A 63 -2.76 -8.70 28.14
N ALA A 64 -2.06 -9.84 28.16
CA ALA A 64 -0.85 -10.03 28.98
C ALA A 64 0.24 -9.01 28.63
N GLU A 65 0.49 -8.79 27.35
CA GLU A 65 1.50 -7.84 26.90
C GLU A 65 1.10 -6.37 27.20
N SER A 66 -0.17 -6.04 27.08
CA SER A 66 -0.69 -4.72 27.44
C SER A 66 -0.49 -4.43 28.93
N HIS A 67 -0.75 -5.41 29.80
CA HIS A 67 -0.50 -5.28 31.24
C HIS A 67 0.99 -5.22 31.57
N ARG A 68 1.85 -5.96 30.86
CA ARG A 68 3.32 -5.87 31.02
C ARG A 68 3.81 -4.46 30.71
N LEU A 69 3.34 -3.86 29.63
CA LEU A 69 3.71 -2.48 29.27
C LEU A 69 3.14 -1.45 30.24
N ALA A 70 1.93 -1.65 30.74
CA ALA A 70 1.38 -0.80 31.79
C ALA A 70 2.25 -0.83 33.06
N ALA A 71 2.70 -2.03 33.48
CA ALA A 71 3.59 -2.19 34.65
C ALA A 71 4.98 -1.57 34.43
N LEU A 72 5.44 -1.46 33.18
CA LEU A 72 6.74 -0.88 32.82
C LEU A 72 6.70 0.65 32.79
N SER A 73 5.50 1.28 32.67
CA SER A 73 5.37 2.73 32.55
C SER A 73 5.92 3.47 33.78
N GLY A 74 6.73 4.51 33.53
CA GLY A 74 7.28 5.36 34.58
C GLY A 74 6.44 6.62 34.83
N ALA A 75 7.06 7.66 35.38
CA ALA A 75 6.43 8.97 35.60
C ALA A 75 6.06 9.71 34.31
N VAL A 76 6.68 9.36 33.16
CA VAL A 76 6.29 9.82 31.83
C VAL A 76 5.17 8.91 31.33
N PRO A 77 3.95 9.44 31.07
CA PRO A 77 2.85 8.61 30.61
C PRO A 77 3.16 7.94 29.28
N LEU A 78 2.84 6.64 29.18
CA LEU A 78 2.83 5.85 27.95
C LEU A 78 1.37 5.64 27.52
N VAL A 79 1.01 6.19 26.34
CA VAL A 79 -0.31 6.02 25.74
C VAL A 79 -0.16 5.13 24.51
N PHE A 80 -0.88 3.99 24.47
CA PHE A 80 -0.74 3.03 23.35
C PHE A 80 -2.05 2.34 22.99
N GLY A 81 -2.15 1.96 21.72
CA GLY A 81 -3.30 1.24 21.17
C GLY A 81 -3.24 -0.26 21.42
N THR A 82 -4.34 -0.84 21.89
CA THR A 82 -4.51 -2.27 22.14
C THR A 82 -5.95 -2.72 21.87
N ALA A 83 -6.27 -4.00 22.12
CA ALA A 83 -7.61 -4.56 21.99
C ALA A 83 -7.97 -5.37 23.23
N ARG A 84 -9.22 -5.23 23.72
CA ARG A 84 -9.73 -5.97 24.87
C ARG A 84 -11.16 -6.47 24.63
N PRO A 85 -11.58 -7.61 25.23
CA PRO A 85 -12.95 -8.09 25.12
C PRO A 85 -13.98 -7.05 25.59
N ALA A 86 -15.04 -6.86 24.77
CA ALA A 86 -16.19 -6.03 25.08
C ALA A 86 -17.35 -6.90 25.61
N PRO A 87 -18.33 -6.30 26.32
CA PRO A 87 -19.48 -7.04 26.84
C PRO A 87 -20.32 -7.77 25.79
N SER A 88 -20.34 -7.28 24.56
CA SER A 88 -21.04 -7.92 23.42
C SER A 88 -20.38 -9.21 22.92
N GLY A 89 -19.18 -9.55 23.38
CA GLY A 89 -18.35 -10.64 22.86
C GLY A 89 -17.45 -10.23 21.71
N ARG A 90 -17.60 -9.02 21.16
CA ARG A 90 -16.62 -8.37 20.28
C ARG A 90 -15.43 -7.85 21.08
N LEU A 91 -14.66 -6.97 20.49
CA LEU A 91 -13.53 -6.31 21.14
C LEU A 91 -13.76 -4.80 21.19
N TRP A 92 -13.15 -4.13 22.16
CA TRP A 92 -12.88 -2.71 22.11
C TRP A 92 -11.55 -2.48 21.38
N ASN A 93 -11.50 -1.51 20.48
CA ASN A 93 -10.27 -0.88 20.00
C ASN A 93 -9.98 0.26 20.99
N GLU A 94 -8.92 0.10 21.79
CA GLU A 94 -8.68 0.95 22.97
C GLU A 94 -7.35 1.69 22.91
N LEU A 95 -7.31 2.87 23.53
CA LEU A 95 -6.10 3.54 24.00
C LEU A 95 -5.97 3.38 25.50
N TRP A 96 -4.82 2.89 25.95
CA TRP A 96 -4.46 2.82 27.36
C TRP A 96 -3.52 3.96 27.71
N TRP A 97 -3.88 4.74 28.74
CA TRP A 97 -3.02 5.73 29.38
C TRP A 97 -2.40 5.10 30.62
N CYS A 98 -1.10 4.84 30.59
CA CYS A 98 -0.37 4.16 31.66
C CYS A 98 0.71 5.08 32.24
N THR A 99 0.79 5.13 33.56
CA THR A 99 1.84 5.85 34.29
C THR A 99 2.05 5.23 35.67
N ASP A 100 3.27 5.33 36.21
CA ASP A 100 3.66 4.81 37.51
C ASP A 100 3.27 3.33 37.71
N GLY A 101 3.56 2.52 36.73
CA GLY A 101 3.35 1.07 36.74
C GLY A 101 1.89 0.62 36.61
N ALA A 102 0.95 1.50 36.24
CA ALA A 102 -0.46 1.15 36.21
C ALA A 102 -1.24 1.78 35.05
N LEU A 103 -2.26 1.08 34.55
CA LEU A 103 -3.32 1.65 33.74
C LEU A 103 -4.12 2.65 34.58
N ARG A 104 -4.15 3.90 34.17
CA ARG A 104 -4.87 4.98 34.85
C ARG A 104 -6.15 5.37 34.15
N HIS A 105 -6.18 5.28 32.84
CA HIS A 105 -7.33 5.63 32.00
C HIS A 105 -7.32 4.84 30.71
N CYS A 106 -8.50 4.56 30.16
CA CYS A 106 -8.65 4.01 28.82
C CYS A 106 -9.73 4.78 28.04
N ALA A 107 -9.58 4.82 26.73
CA ALA A 107 -10.56 5.36 25.81
C ALA A 107 -10.83 4.34 24.70
N HIS A 108 -12.08 4.28 24.23
CA HIS A 108 -12.51 3.37 23.18
C HIS A 108 -12.76 4.12 21.88
N LYS A 109 -12.52 3.45 20.77
CA LYS A 109 -12.85 3.99 19.44
C LYS A 109 -14.36 4.13 19.30
N ARG A 110 -14.79 5.33 18.88
CA ARG A 110 -16.21 5.65 18.75
C ARG A 110 -16.73 5.47 17.32
N VAL A 111 -15.85 5.54 16.34
CA VAL A 111 -16.19 5.48 14.93
C VAL A 111 -15.42 4.34 14.27
N LEU A 112 -16.14 3.37 13.74
CA LEU A 112 -15.56 2.17 13.11
C LEU A 112 -15.75 2.20 11.59
N PRO A 113 -14.67 2.31 10.79
CA PRO A 113 -14.79 2.28 9.34
C PRO A 113 -15.16 0.89 8.83
N SER A 114 -16.06 0.84 7.82
CA SER A 114 -16.48 -0.37 7.11
C SER A 114 -16.56 -0.14 5.61
N TYR A 115 -15.61 0.58 5.07
CA TYR A 115 -15.48 0.91 3.66
C TYR A 115 -14.04 0.66 3.18
N ASP A 116 -13.85 0.58 1.85
CA ASP A 116 -12.55 0.32 1.22
C ASP A 116 -11.90 -0.96 1.78
N VAL A 117 -10.76 -0.84 2.45
CA VAL A 117 -10.04 -1.96 3.07
C VAL A 117 -10.52 -2.28 4.48
N PHE A 118 -11.31 -1.40 5.08
CA PHE A 118 -11.74 -1.50 6.46
C PHE A 118 -12.97 -2.40 6.63
N ASP A 119 -12.98 -3.18 7.71
CA ASP A 119 -14.11 -4.01 8.15
C ASP A 119 -14.15 -4.12 9.67
N GLU A 120 -14.01 -2.98 10.35
CA GLU A 120 -13.83 -2.95 11.81
C GLU A 120 -15.07 -3.39 12.57
N HIS A 121 -16.27 -3.13 12.06
CA HIS A 121 -17.52 -3.59 12.67
C HIS A 121 -17.62 -5.12 12.81
N ARG A 122 -16.84 -5.87 12.05
CA ARG A 122 -16.75 -7.31 12.18
C ARG A 122 -16.11 -7.74 13.51
N TYR A 123 -15.18 -6.96 14.01
CA TYR A 123 -14.32 -7.32 15.16
C TYR A 123 -14.58 -6.46 16.39
N PHE A 124 -14.85 -5.18 16.19
CA PHE A 124 -14.92 -4.19 17.25
C PHE A 124 -16.33 -3.67 17.49
N GLU A 125 -16.56 -3.18 18.69
CA GLU A 125 -17.75 -2.48 19.13
C GLU A 125 -17.46 -0.98 19.23
N PRO A 126 -18.30 -0.08 18.65
CA PRO A 126 -18.13 1.35 18.82
C PRO A 126 -18.59 1.77 20.21
N ASP A 127 -17.87 2.68 20.86
CA ASP A 127 -18.35 3.28 22.10
C ASP A 127 -19.33 4.43 21.81
N ALA A 128 -20.55 4.32 22.34
CA ALA A 128 -21.57 5.35 22.18
C ALA A 128 -21.32 6.59 23.06
N ALA A 129 -20.58 6.42 24.16
CA ALA A 129 -20.37 7.47 25.14
C ALA A 129 -19.22 8.42 24.75
N PRO A 130 -19.34 9.74 25.00
CA PRO A 130 -18.21 10.64 24.94
C PRO A 130 -17.12 10.21 25.93
N GLN A 131 -15.85 10.27 25.48
CA GLN A 131 -14.73 9.87 26.30
C GLN A 131 -14.38 10.94 27.32
N PRO A 132 -14.08 10.60 28.60
CA PRO A 132 -13.66 11.55 29.60
C PRO A 132 -12.27 12.11 29.29
N LEU A 133 -12.00 13.33 29.76
CA LEU A 133 -10.70 13.97 29.61
C LEU A 133 -9.74 13.54 30.73
N VAL A 134 -8.47 13.38 30.36
CA VAL A 134 -7.36 13.13 31.29
C VAL A 134 -6.74 14.48 31.70
N ALA A 135 -6.66 14.76 33.01
CA ALA A 135 -5.94 15.91 33.53
C ALA A 135 -4.46 15.56 33.73
N PHE A 136 -3.56 16.24 33.00
CA PHE A 136 -2.12 16.03 33.14
C PHE A 136 -1.36 17.33 32.91
N ARG A 137 -0.49 17.71 33.90
CA ARG A 137 0.35 18.94 33.85
C ARG A 137 -0.42 20.21 33.47
N GLY A 138 -1.60 20.39 34.02
CA GLY A 138 -2.45 21.55 33.79
C GLY A 138 -3.18 21.55 32.45
N GLN A 139 -3.00 20.51 31.63
CA GLN A 139 -3.74 20.29 30.38
C GLN A 139 -4.94 19.38 30.61
N ARG A 140 -6.02 19.61 29.84
CA ARG A 140 -7.17 18.70 29.73
C ARG A 140 -7.02 17.97 28.41
N ILE A 141 -6.67 16.69 28.43
CA ILE A 141 -6.27 15.89 27.30
C ILE A 141 -7.41 14.96 26.90
N GLY A 142 -7.87 15.05 25.65
CA GLY A 142 -8.80 14.13 25.03
C GLY A 142 -8.03 12.98 24.34
N LEU A 143 -8.59 11.77 24.40
CA LEU A 143 -8.07 10.61 23.68
C LEU A 143 -9.03 10.25 22.54
N SER A 144 -8.51 10.02 21.35
CA SER A 144 -9.27 9.60 20.17
C SER A 144 -8.48 8.60 19.33
N ILE A 145 -9.17 7.83 18.50
CA ILE A 145 -8.55 6.74 17.73
C ILE A 145 -8.92 6.88 16.25
N CYS A 146 -7.92 7.11 15.44
CA CYS A 146 -7.93 7.03 13.97
C CYS A 146 -9.18 7.66 13.32
N GLU A 147 -10.18 6.84 12.96
CA GLU A 147 -11.40 7.26 12.26
C GLU A 147 -12.23 8.31 13.02
N ASP A 148 -12.06 8.44 14.32
CA ASP A 148 -12.71 9.49 15.11
C ASP A 148 -12.43 10.90 14.58
N LEU A 149 -11.26 11.13 13.94
CA LEU A 149 -10.91 12.38 13.25
C LEU A 149 -11.75 12.63 12.00
N TRP A 150 -12.14 11.54 11.30
CA TRP A 150 -12.81 11.63 10.00
C TRP A 150 -14.33 11.81 10.08
N ALA A 151 -14.87 11.79 11.28
CA ALA A 151 -16.30 11.93 11.55
C ALA A 151 -16.84 13.37 11.35
N ASP A 152 -15.96 14.37 11.26
CA ASP A 152 -16.37 15.75 10.99
C ASP A 152 -17.07 15.87 9.63
N PRO A 153 -18.32 16.38 9.57
CA PRO A 153 -19.11 16.38 8.35
C PRO A 153 -18.61 17.35 7.25
N GLN A 154 -17.72 18.29 7.59
CA GLN A 154 -17.18 19.27 6.64
C GLN A 154 -15.75 18.99 6.22
N LEU A 155 -14.94 18.46 7.13
CA LEU A 155 -13.51 18.22 6.91
C LEU A 155 -13.21 16.74 6.66
N GLY A 156 -13.99 15.83 7.25
CA GLY A 156 -13.89 14.39 7.02
C GLY A 156 -14.27 14.01 5.59
N ASN A 157 -13.68 12.94 5.09
CA ASN A 157 -13.97 12.37 3.77
C ASN A 157 -14.52 10.95 3.86
N ALA A 158 -15.06 10.54 5.02
CA ALA A 158 -15.69 9.25 5.17
C ALA A 158 -16.89 9.13 4.21
N PRO A 159 -17.03 8.01 3.47
CA PRO A 159 -18.12 7.84 2.53
C PRO A 159 -19.49 7.67 3.20
N VAL A 160 -19.51 7.53 4.52
CA VAL A 160 -20.72 7.37 5.35
C VAL A 160 -20.73 8.39 6.48
N GLY A 161 -21.88 8.96 6.78
CA GLY A 161 -22.04 9.82 7.96
C GLY A 161 -22.16 8.95 9.22
N TYR A 162 -21.45 9.34 10.28
CA TYR A 162 -21.40 8.55 11.52
C TYR A 162 -22.43 8.97 12.58
N GLY A 163 -23.06 10.14 12.41
CA GLY A 163 -24.04 10.65 13.38
C GLY A 163 -23.44 11.13 14.73
N VAL A 164 -22.12 11.01 14.90
CA VAL A 164 -21.35 11.48 16.06
C VAL A 164 -20.09 12.19 15.57
N ASP A 165 -19.59 13.16 16.36
CA ASP A 165 -18.32 13.85 16.10
C ASP A 165 -17.47 13.79 17.37
N PRO A 166 -16.60 12.76 17.52
CA PRO A 166 -15.79 12.57 18.70
C PRO A 166 -14.86 13.75 19.01
N ILE A 167 -14.35 14.44 17.98
CA ILE A 167 -13.46 15.59 18.18
C ILE A 167 -14.23 16.81 18.68
N ALA A 168 -15.42 17.06 18.15
CA ALA A 168 -16.30 18.12 18.65
C ALA A 168 -16.71 17.86 20.11
N ASP A 169 -17.04 16.62 20.48
CA ASP A 169 -17.40 16.25 21.84
C ASP A 169 -16.25 16.49 22.83
N LEU A 170 -15.02 16.07 22.48
CA LEU A 170 -13.83 16.31 23.30
C LEU A 170 -13.54 17.82 23.46
N ALA A 171 -13.65 18.58 22.38
CA ALA A 171 -13.46 20.04 22.42
C ALA A 171 -14.54 20.72 23.27
N ALA A 172 -15.81 20.35 23.12
CA ALA A 172 -16.92 20.85 23.92
C ALA A 172 -16.78 20.50 25.41
N ALA A 173 -16.20 19.34 25.73
CA ALA A 173 -15.83 18.98 27.10
C ALA A 173 -14.66 19.82 27.66
N GLY A 174 -14.02 20.65 26.83
CA GLY A 174 -12.93 21.56 27.17
C GLY A 174 -11.55 20.96 27.08
N ALA A 175 -11.30 20.04 26.14
CA ALA A 175 -9.96 19.59 25.85
C ALA A 175 -9.09 20.75 25.35
N SER A 176 -7.85 20.85 25.83
CA SER A 176 -6.83 21.76 25.34
C SER A 176 -5.86 21.10 24.37
N LEU A 177 -5.79 19.77 24.42
CA LEU A 177 -5.00 18.90 23.58
C LEU A 177 -5.79 17.62 23.30
N ILE A 178 -5.77 17.15 22.06
CA ILE A 178 -6.29 15.83 21.69
C ILE A 178 -5.13 14.96 21.23
N LEU A 179 -5.01 13.77 21.79
CA LEU A 179 -4.11 12.73 21.33
C LEU A 179 -4.87 11.78 20.41
N ASN A 180 -4.43 11.64 19.19
CA ASN A 180 -5.01 10.68 18.26
C ASN A 180 -3.99 9.62 17.86
N ALA A 181 -4.30 8.36 18.19
CA ALA A 181 -3.53 7.20 17.74
C ALA A 181 -4.15 6.60 16.48
N SER A 182 -3.35 6.44 15.45
CA SER A 182 -3.83 5.98 14.13
C SER A 182 -3.02 4.82 13.57
N ALA A 183 -3.72 3.99 12.77
CA ALA A 183 -3.14 3.07 11.81
C ALA A 183 -3.76 3.35 10.43
N SER A 184 -3.65 4.60 9.99
CA SER A 184 -4.24 5.07 8.74
C SER A 184 -3.30 4.80 7.57
N PRO A 185 -3.71 3.96 6.57
CA PRO A 185 -2.89 3.68 5.41
C PRO A 185 -2.61 4.94 4.59
N GLY A 186 -1.39 5.03 4.05
CA GLY A 186 -1.01 5.99 3.02
C GLY A 186 -1.61 5.63 1.66
N GLY A 187 -1.58 6.57 0.72
CA GLY A 187 -2.02 6.32 -0.65
C GLY A 187 -2.04 7.59 -1.49
N LEU A 188 -1.83 7.40 -2.77
CA LEU A 188 -1.96 8.44 -3.79
C LEU A 188 -3.44 8.77 -4.04
N GLY A 189 -3.69 9.89 -4.69
CA GLY A 189 -5.00 10.22 -5.24
C GLY A 189 -5.33 9.40 -6.49
N SER A 190 -6.55 9.59 -7.02
CA SER A 190 -6.89 9.05 -8.34
C SER A 190 -5.97 9.63 -9.40
N TYR A 191 -5.61 8.81 -10.38
CA TYR A 191 -4.75 9.25 -11.46
C TYR A 191 -5.43 10.31 -12.33
N LEU A 192 -4.70 11.37 -12.59
CA LEU A 192 -5.01 12.39 -13.57
C LEU A 192 -3.79 12.56 -14.50
N PRO A 193 -3.99 12.73 -15.82
CA PRO A 193 -2.88 13.08 -16.70
C PRO A 193 -2.17 14.37 -16.26
N PRO A 194 -0.88 14.54 -16.51
CA PRO A 194 -0.12 15.71 -16.11
C PRO A 194 -0.78 17.02 -16.55
N GLY A 195 -0.88 17.98 -15.63
CA GLY A 195 -1.51 19.30 -15.88
C GLY A 195 -3.04 19.29 -15.91
N ARG A 196 -3.69 18.15 -15.71
CA ARG A 196 -5.15 18.05 -15.65
C ARG A 196 -5.68 18.11 -14.23
N THR A 197 -6.88 18.65 -14.08
CA THR A 197 -7.64 18.66 -12.83
C THR A 197 -9.07 18.20 -13.10
N ALA A 198 -9.69 17.58 -12.10
CA ALA A 198 -11.08 17.18 -12.18
C ALA A 198 -11.76 17.35 -10.81
N PRO A 199 -12.97 17.90 -10.72
CA PRO A 199 -13.66 18.16 -9.46
C PRO A 199 -14.01 16.88 -8.68
N TRP A 200 -14.07 15.75 -9.38
CA TRP A 200 -14.34 14.43 -8.84
C TRP A 200 -13.06 13.65 -8.44
N ALA A 201 -11.88 14.21 -8.66
CA ALA A 201 -10.64 13.52 -8.33
C ALA A 201 -10.54 13.28 -6.81
N ILE A 202 -10.18 12.06 -6.44
CA ILE A 202 -9.91 11.71 -5.05
C ILE A 202 -8.50 12.19 -4.71
N PRO A 203 -8.33 13.07 -3.71
CA PRO A 203 -7.00 13.54 -3.31
C PRO A 203 -6.19 12.43 -2.63
N SER A 204 -4.86 12.59 -2.60
CA SER A 204 -3.96 11.70 -1.85
C SER A 204 -4.30 11.68 -0.35
N LYS A 205 -3.87 10.63 0.37
CA LYS A 205 -4.05 10.58 1.83
C LYS A 205 -3.28 11.70 2.54
N ASP A 206 -2.13 12.11 1.99
CA ASP A 206 -1.39 13.25 2.51
C ASP A 206 -2.19 14.56 2.38
N ASP A 207 -2.78 14.83 1.21
CA ASP A 207 -3.64 16.00 1.00
C ASP A 207 -4.88 15.99 1.90
N GLN A 208 -5.48 14.83 2.09
CA GLN A 208 -6.63 14.68 2.98
C GLN A 208 -6.24 15.01 4.44
N ARG A 209 -5.13 14.45 4.95
CA ARG A 209 -4.65 14.72 6.32
C ARG A 209 -4.22 16.18 6.49
N ARG A 210 -3.55 16.77 5.48
CA ARG A 210 -3.15 18.18 5.44
C ARG A 210 -4.34 19.15 5.56
N ARG A 211 -5.48 18.77 4.99
CA ARG A 211 -6.73 19.53 5.15
C ARG A 211 -7.38 19.26 6.50
N LEU A 212 -7.45 18.00 6.91
CA LEU A 212 -8.20 17.53 8.08
C LEU A 212 -7.56 18.00 9.39
N LEU A 213 -6.29 17.64 9.66
CA LEU A 213 -5.68 17.87 10.96
C LEU A 213 -5.55 19.35 11.35
N PRO A 214 -4.96 20.23 10.51
CA PRO A 214 -4.95 21.66 10.76
C PRO A 214 -6.34 22.29 10.71
N GLY A 215 -7.26 21.75 9.92
CA GLY A 215 -8.65 22.22 9.84
C GLY A 215 -9.42 21.99 11.13
N LEU A 216 -9.36 20.78 11.68
CA LEU A 216 -9.98 20.42 12.97
C LEU A 216 -9.37 21.23 14.13
N ALA A 217 -8.04 21.36 14.16
CA ALA A 217 -7.37 22.12 15.19
C ALA A 217 -7.85 23.58 15.22
N ARG A 218 -7.96 24.23 14.05
CA ARG A 218 -8.52 25.61 13.94
C ARG A 218 -10.00 25.68 14.29
N LYS A 219 -10.81 24.75 13.76
CA LYS A 219 -12.27 24.73 13.96
C LYS A 219 -12.63 24.66 15.42
N HIS A 220 -11.91 23.86 16.20
CA HIS A 220 -12.19 23.61 17.61
C HIS A 220 -11.28 24.37 18.58
N GLY A 221 -10.28 25.10 18.09
CA GLY A 221 -9.34 25.84 18.95
C GLY A 221 -8.47 24.95 19.84
N VAL A 222 -8.21 23.70 19.44
CA VAL A 222 -7.48 22.68 20.22
C VAL A 222 -6.28 22.15 19.45
N ALA A 223 -5.18 21.86 20.17
CA ALA A 223 -4.04 21.18 19.56
C ALA A 223 -4.38 19.69 19.32
N ILE A 224 -3.93 19.12 18.18
CA ILE A 224 -4.13 17.70 17.84
C ILE A 224 -2.77 17.05 17.60
N ALA A 225 -2.36 16.14 18.49
CA ALA A 225 -1.18 15.31 18.35
C ALA A 225 -1.58 13.98 17.70
N TYR A 226 -1.07 13.74 16.51
CA TYR A 226 -1.40 12.59 15.66
C TYR A 226 -0.22 11.64 15.58
N ALA A 227 -0.35 10.42 16.13
CA ALA A 227 0.63 9.35 16.02
C ALA A 227 0.10 8.26 15.10
N SER A 228 0.76 8.02 13.98
CA SER A 228 0.36 6.98 13.02
C SER A 228 1.48 5.96 12.83
N ARG A 229 1.10 4.70 12.64
CA ARG A 229 2.07 3.64 12.36
C ARG A 229 2.80 3.87 11.04
N ALA A 230 4.02 3.33 10.94
CA ALA A 230 4.80 3.26 9.70
C ALA A 230 5.00 1.80 9.27
N GLY A 231 5.54 1.59 8.04
CA GLY A 231 5.85 0.27 7.51
C GLY A 231 4.75 -0.33 6.65
N ALA A 232 4.78 -1.65 6.45
CA ALA A 232 3.82 -2.35 5.60
C ALA A 232 3.40 -3.69 6.20
N ASP A 233 2.13 -4.05 6.00
CA ASP A 233 1.58 -5.37 6.29
C ASP A 233 0.60 -5.79 5.20
N ALA A 234 0.81 -6.97 4.62
CA ALA A 234 0.03 -7.45 3.47
C ALA A 234 -0.03 -6.35 2.39
N TRP A 235 -1.22 -5.99 1.94
CA TRP A 235 -1.41 -4.94 0.92
C TRP A 235 -1.39 -3.51 1.46
N LEU A 236 -1.41 -3.29 2.78
CA LEU A 236 -1.46 -1.96 3.38
C LEU A 236 -0.07 -1.38 3.57
N LEU A 237 0.06 -0.13 3.16
CA LEU A 237 1.25 0.69 3.34
C LEU A 237 0.93 1.81 4.31
N PHE A 238 1.74 1.96 5.35
CA PHE A 238 1.57 2.98 6.38
C PHE A 238 2.74 3.94 6.30
N ASP A 239 2.46 5.15 5.87
CA ASP A 239 3.47 6.17 5.66
C ASP A 239 3.79 6.97 6.94
N GLY A 240 3.11 6.70 8.06
CA GLY A 240 3.31 7.44 9.29
C GLY A 240 2.74 8.86 9.16
N GLY A 241 3.61 9.84 8.91
CA GLY A 241 3.22 11.24 8.79
C GLY A 241 2.71 11.79 10.13
N SER A 242 3.27 11.32 11.25
CA SER A 242 2.92 11.79 12.60
C SER A 242 3.32 13.23 12.82
N GLY A 243 2.55 13.93 13.65
CA GLY A 243 2.85 15.32 13.96
C GLY A 243 1.79 15.98 14.84
N LEU A 244 1.93 17.29 15.02
CA LEU A 244 1.07 18.13 15.86
C LEU A 244 0.49 19.25 15.00
N ALA A 245 -0.84 19.35 14.97
CA ALA A 245 -1.55 20.52 14.48
C ALA A 245 -1.84 21.46 15.64
N SER A 246 -1.38 22.72 15.55
CA SER A 246 -1.66 23.77 16.55
C SER A 246 -3.04 24.39 16.29
N PRO A 247 -3.66 25.07 17.31
CA PRO A 247 -4.95 25.75 17.15
C PRO A 247 -4.97 26.81 16.04
N ASP A 248 -3.83 27.39 15.68
CA ASP A 248 -3.68 28.31 14.53
C ASP A 248 -3.52 27.57 13.19
N GLY A 249 -3.52 26.24 13.20
CA GLY A 249 -3.42 25.38 12.02
C GLY A 249 -2.01 25.19 11.48
N ARG A 250 -0.96 25.56 12.21
CA ARG A 250 0.41 25.20 11.87
C ARG A 250 0.71 23.75 12.21
N TRP A 251 1.73 23.20 11.57
CA TRP A 251 2.10 21.80 11.65
C TRP A 251 3.54 21.60 12.13
N GLN A 252 3.73 20.66 13.04
CA GLN A 252 5.03 20.08 13.38
C GLN A 252 4.94 18.59 13.06
N GLY A 253 5.70 18.08 12.11
CA GLY A 253 5.61 16.68 11.70
C GLY A 253 6.93 16.14 11.15
N CYS A 254 6.95 14.86 10.86
CA CYS A 254 8.09 14.14 10.31
C CYS A 254 7.90 13.77 8.83
N GLU A 255 8.98 13.27 8.23
CA GLU A 255 8.95 12.72 6.89
C GLU A 255 8.16 11.39 6.86
N PRO A 256 7.47 11.09 5.74
CA PRO A 256 6.83 9.79 5.54
C PRO A 256 7.82 8.63 5.58
N PHE A 257 7.34 7.46 6.04
CA PHE A 257 8.10 6.20 6.17
C PHE A 257 9.30 6.24 7.14
N GLN A 258 9.42 7.27 7.96
CA GLN A 258 10.40 7.32 9.04
C GLN A 258 9.88 6.52 10.23
N GLU A 259 10.68 5.59 10.77
CA GLU A 259 10.37 4.87 12.01
C GLU A 259 11.01 5.57 13.23
N GLY A 260 10.41 5.41 14.40
CA GLY A 260 10.92 5.92 15.67
C GLY A 260 10.14 7.08 16.29
N PRO A 261 10.65 7.70 17.35
CA PRO A 261 10.00 8.79 18.05
C PRO A 261 10.14 10.13 17.32
N VAL A 262 9.03 10.84 17.17
CA VAL A 262 8.95 12.21 16.65
C VAL A 262 8.59 13.14 17.80
N LEU A 263 9.50 14.04 18.18
CA LEU A 263 9.25 15.00 19.26
C LEU A 263 8.51 16.23 18.74
N VAL A 264 7.40 16.57 19.35
CA VAL A 264 6.61 17.78 19.09
C VAL A 264 6.34 18.54 20.39
N ASP A 265 6.12 19.85 20.29
CA ASP A 265 5.81 20.70 21.44
C ASP A 265 4.66 21.66 21.11
N PRO A 266 3.49 21.56 21.75
CA PRO A 266 2.36 22.46 21.53
C PRO A 266 2.68 23.95 21.74
N THR A 267 3.74 24.27 22.46
CA THR A 267 4.15 25.66 22.74
C THR A 267 5.17 26.18 21.74
N ALA A 268 5.81 25.30 20.94
CA ALA A 268 6.78 25.70 19.93
C ALA A 268 6.05 26.11 18.62
N PRO A 269 6.66 27.05 17.86
CA PRO A 269 6.07 27.47 16.59
C PRO A 269 6.10 26.30 15.59
N GLY A 270 4.93 25.99 15.02
CA GLY A 270 4.84 25.08 13.88
C GLY A 270 5.19 25.76 12.55
N GLY A 271 5.41 24.98 11.52
CA GLY A 271 5.62 25.41 10.14
C GLY A 271 4.44 25.08 9.22
N ALA A 272 4.69 25.13 7.93
CA ALA A 272 3.77 24.59 6.93
C ALA A 272 3.89 23.07 6.84
N TRP A 273 2.80 22.41 6.44
CA TRP A 273 2.83 20.99 6.08
C TRP A 273 3.77 20.78 4.89
N ARG A 274 4.69 19.84 4.99
CA ARG A 274 5.56 19.45 3.88
C ARG A 274 4.92 18.30 3.13
N THR A 275 4.67 18.49 1.86
CA THR A 275 4.22 17.43 0.96
C THR A 275 5.41 16.72 0.34
N ILE A 276 5.27 15.43 0.07
CA ILE A 276 6.20 14.67 -0.75
C ILE A 276 5.60 14.49 -2.15
N GLU A 277 6.41 14.63 -3.19
CA GLU A 277 5.98 14.40 -4.55
C GLU A 277 5.56 12.95 -4.80
N GLU A 278 4.67 12.71 -5.79
CA GLU A 278 4.10 11.39 -6.08
C GLU A 278 5.17 10.33 -6.37
N GLY A 279 6.17 10.62 -7.21
CA GLY A 279 7.24 9.67 -7.58
C GLY A 279 8.05 9.20 -6.37
N PRO A 280 8.70 10.10 -5.61
CA PRO A 280 9.44 9.77 -4.39
C PRO A 280 8.58 9.06 -3.32
N TRP A 281 7.31 9.47 -3.14
CA TRP A 281 6.41 8.79 -2.21
C TRP A 281 6.16 7.35 -2.66
N LEU A 282 5.81 7.16 -3.93
CA LEU A 282 5.50 5.85 -4.50
C LEU A 282 6.69 4.90 -4.44
N ARG A 283 7.90 5.37 -4.77
CA ARG A 283 9.14 4.60 -4.64
C ARG A 283 9.35 4.13 -3.19
N LYS A 284 9.33 5.04 -2.23
CA LYS A 284 9.46 4.70 -0.79
C LYS A 284 8.41 3.69 -0.34
N ALA A 285 7.15 3.89 -0.76
CA ALA A 285 6.03 3.03 -0.43
C ALA A 285 6.25 1.59 -0.94
N LEU A 286 6.61 1.42 -2.21
CA LEU A 286 6.80 0.10 -2.83
C LEU A 286 8.05 -0.62 -2.29
N VAL A 287 9.13 0.10 -2.05
CA VAL A 287 10.35 -0.44 -1.41
C VAL A 287 10.05 -0.91 0.01
N THR A 288 9.33 -0.10 0.81
CA THR A 288 8.88 -0.47 2.16
C THR A 288 7.95 -1.69 2.10
N GLY A 289 7.01 -1.70 1.15
CA GLY A 289 6.11 -2.82 0.93
C GLY A 289 6.85 -4.14 0.68
N LEU A 290 7.82 -4.13 -0.22
CA LEU A 290 8.65 -5.31 -0.51
C LEU A 290 9.48 -5.75 0.70
N ARG A 291 10.27 -4.83 1.27
CA ARG A 291 11.16 -5.12 2.40
C ARG A 291 10.40 -5.72 3.58
N ASP A 292 9.34 -5.07 4.02
CA ASP A 292 8.61 -5.45 5.22
C ASP A 292 7.83 -6.76 5.03
N ASN A 293 7.16 -6.93 3.88
CA ASN A 293 6.41 -8.15 3.61
C ASN A 293 7.32 -9.38 3.45
N LEU A 294 8.47 -9.23 2.78
CA LEU A 294 9.45 -10.31 2.69
C LEU A 294 9.97 -10.70 4.09
N ALA A 295 10.43 -9.73 4.87
CA ALA A 295 10.93 -9.97 6.21
C ALA A 295 9.88 -10.59 7.15
N LYS A 296 8.62 -10.08 7.09
CA LYS A 296 7.52 -10.57 7.93
C LYS A 296 7.05 -11.97 7.55
N GLN A 297 7.21 -12.38 6.28
CA GLN A 297 6.88 -13.73 5.80
C GLN A 297 8.08 -14.70 5.83
N GLY A 298 9.25 -14.23 6.23
CA GLY A 298 10.46 -15.04 6.28
C GLY A 298 11.06 -15.35 4.91
N LEU A 299 10.74 -14.54 3.88
CA LEU A 299 11.37 -14.60 2.57
C LEU A 299 12.58 -13.67 2.53
N GLU A 300 13.62 -14.04 1.80
CA GLU A 300 14.90 -13.33 1.83
C GLU A 300 15.45 -12.92 0.46
N ALA A 301 14.97 -13.54 -0.61
CA ALA A 301 15.45 -13.27 -1.95
C ALA A 301 14.35 -13.35 -2.99
N LEU A 302 14.58 -12.70 -4.14
CA LEU A 302 13.65 -12.62 -5.24
C LEU A 302 14.30 -13.05 -6.56
N VAL A 303 13.53 -13.78 -7.36
CA VAL A 303 13.80 -14.01 -8.78
C VAL A 303 12.73 -13.36 -9.62
N LEU A 304 13.09 -12.79 -10.77
CA LEU A 304 12.11 -12.17 -11.68
C LEU A 304 12.51 -12.30 -13.14
N GLY A 305 11.52 -12.25 -14.02
CA GLY A 305 11.73 -12.16 -15.46
C GLY A 305 12.21 -10.77 -15.85
N LEU A 306 13.37 -10.64 -16.49
CA LEU A 306 13.84 -9.43 -17.13
C LEU A 306 13.60 -9.52 -18.63
N SER A 307 12.59 -8.79 -19.11
CA SER A 307 12.17 -8.81 -20.52
C SER A 307 12.81 -7.72 -21.38
N GLY A 308 13.59 -6.82 -20.77
CA GLY A 308 14.03 -5.58 -21.43
C GLY A 308 12.92 -4.53 -21.56
N GLY A 309 11.74 -4.77 -20.97
CA GLY A 309 10.62 -3.82 -20.88
C GLY A 309 10.61 -3.05 -19.57
N ILE A 310 9.92 -1.89 -19.56
CA ILE A 310 9.94 -0.93 -18.45
C ILE A 310 9.41 -1.52 -17.12
N ASP A 311 8.36 -2.35 -17.14
CA ASP A 311 7.77 -2.91 -15.93
C ASP A 311 8.75 -3.82 -15.19
N SER A 312 9.37 -4.78 -15.91
CA SER A 312 10.38 -5.65 -15.31
C SER A 312 11.61 -4.88 -14.84
N ALA A 313 11.98 -3.81 -15.55
CA ALA A 313 13.09 -2.95 -15.18
C ALA A 313 12.83 -2.17 -13.88
N VAL A 314 11.67 -1.57 -13.75
CA VAL A 314 11.26 -0.85 -12.52
C VAL A 314 11.12 -1.83 -11.36
N ALA A 315 10.48 -2.99 -11.56
CA ALA A 315 10.34 -4.00 -10.52
C ALA A 315 11.70 -4.50 -10.01
N ALA A 316 12.67 -4.74 -10.89
CA ALA A 316 14.03 -5.13 -10.52
C ALA A 316 14.75 -4.05 -9.70
N ALA A 317 14.66 -2.78 -10.11
CA ALA A 317 15.28 -1.67 -9.39
C ALA A 317 14.69 -1.50 -7.98
N LEU A 318 13.36 -1.60 -7.83
CA LEU A 318 12.68 -1.58 -6.53
C LEU A 318 13.09 -2.78 -5.65
N ALA A 319 13.23 -3.97 -6.22
CA ALA A 319 13.67 -5.15 -5.49
C ALA A 319 15.11 -5.00 -4.97
N VAL A 320 16.01 -4.45 -5.78
CA VAL A 320 17.40 -4.19 -5.38
C VAL A 320 17.47 -3.11 -4.29
N GLU A 321 16.65 -2.09 -4.36
CA GLU A 321 16.58 -1.06 -3.30
C GLU A 321 16.05 -1.63 -1.98
N ALA A 322 15.12 -2.60 -2.06
CA ALA A 322 14.53 -3.23 -0.88
C ALA A 322 15.47 -4.25 -0.20
N LEU A 323 16.23 -5.06 -0.97
CA LEU A 323 16.96 -6.23 -0.48
C LEU A 323 18.48 -6.15 -0.68
N GLY A 324 18.96 -5.25 -1.52
CA GLY A 324 20.32 -5.24 -2.02
C GLY A 324 20.54 -6.22 -3.20
N PRO A 325 21.59 -5.97 -4.00
CA PRO A 325 21.81 -6.71 -5.26
C PRO A 325 22.07 -8.21 -5.07
N GLY A 326 22.68 -8.62 -3.97
CA GLY A 326 22.99 -10.03 -3.69
C GLY A 326 21.77 -10.92 -3.41
N ARG A 327 20.59 -10.36 -3.25
CA ARG A 327 19.32 -11.07 -2.97
C ARG A 327 18.32 -11.00 -4.12
N VAL A 328 18.74 -10.52 -5.29
CA VAL A 328 17.89 -10.42 -6.48
C VAL A 328 18.57 -11.11 -7.65
N LEU A 329 17.80 -11.92 -8.40
CA LEU A 329 18.27 -12.58 -9.60
C LEU A 329 17.30 -12.31 -10.75
N GLY A 330 17.82 -11.77 -11.86
CA GLY A 330 17.09 -11.55 -13.08
C GLY A 330 17.24 -12.72 -14.07
N ALA A 331 16.17 -13.08 -14.77
CA ALA A 331 16.20 -14.10 -15.80
C ALA A 331 15.60 -13.57 -17.12
N ALA A 332 16.37 -13.56 -18.20
CA ALA A 332 15.82 -13.45 -19.53
C ALA A 332 15.29 -14.82 -20.00
N LEU A 333 14.13 -14.82 -20.63
CA LEU A 333 13.41 -16.03 -21.04
C LEU A 333 13.01 -15.92 -22.52
N PRO A 334 14.00 -15.86 -23.45
CA PRO A 334 13.72 -15.65 -24.86
C PRO A 334 12.99 -16.85 -25.49
N THR A 335 12.15 -16.54 -26.48
CA THR A 335 11.58 -17.48 -27.44
C THR A 335 12.01 -17.03 -28.84
N ARG A 336 11.68 -17.78 -29.89
CA ARG A 336 11.91 -17.41 -31.31
C ARG A 336 11.32 -16.05 -31.73
N PHE A 337 10.42 -15.50 -30.92
CA PHE A 337 9.79 -14.20 -31.18
C PHE A 337 10.44 -13.03 -30.40
N SER A 338 11.34 -13.35 -29.49
CA SER A 338 12.03 -12.33 -28.67
C SER A 338 13.13 -11.66 -29.49
N SER A 339 13.22 -10.33 -29.40
CA SER A 339 14.28 -9.58 -30.07
C SER A 339 15.61 -9.71 -29.33
N ALA A 340 16.71 -9.63 -30.07
CA ALA A 340 18.05 -9.58 -29.51
C ALA A 340 18.25 -8.33 -28.63
N GLU A 341 17.59 -7.20 -28.97
CA GLU A 341 17.61 -5.96 -28.21
C GLU A 341 17.00 -6.13 -26.81
N SER A 342 15.87 -6.85 -26.68
CA SER A 342 15.25 -7.14 -25.38
C SER A 342 16.21 -7.87 -24.46
N SER A 343 16.89 -8.90 -24.96
CA SER A 343 17.87 -9.66 -24.16
C SER A 343 19.08 -8.81 -23.79
N ALA A 344 19.56 -7.96 -24.69
CA ALA A 344 20.68 -7.05 -24.43
C ALA A 344 20.34 -6.00 -23.36
N LEU A 345 19.16 -5.39 -23.43
CA LEU A 345 18.68 -4.43 -22.43
C LEU A 345 18.49 -5.07 -21.05
N ALA A 346 17.96 -6.31 -21.00
CA ALA A 346 17.82 -7.05 -19.75
C ALA A 346 19.19 -7.34 -19.09
N GLU A 347 20.16 -7.79 -19.88
CA GLU A 347 21.51 -8.05 -19.41
C GLU A 347 22.24 -6.75 -18.99
N GLN A 348 22.07 -5.67 -19.77
CA GLN A 348 22.61 -4.36 -19.42
C GLN A 348 22.09 -3.89 -18.05
N GLN A 349 20.79 -3.98 -17.82
CA GLN A 349 20.19 -3.59 -16.56
C GLN A 349 20.69 -4.47 -15.41
N ALA A 350 20.76 -5.78 -15.58
CA ALA A 350 21.28 -6.67 -14.55
C ALA A 350 22.71 -6.27 -14.13
N ARG A 351 23.57 -5.92 -15.10
CA ARG A 351 24.91 -5.40 -14.83
C ARG A 351 24.89 -4.06 -14.08
N GLN A 352 24.03 -3.12 -14.50
CA GLN A 352 23.89 -1.81 -13.83
C GLN A 352 23.42 -1.94 -12.38
N LEU A 353 22.49 -2.85 -12.11
CA LEU A 353 21.98 -3.13 -10.77
C LEU A 353 22.92 -4.02 -9.94
N GLY A 354 23.94 -4.63 -10.55
CA GLY A 354 24.87 -5.55 -9.87
C GLY A 354 24.21 -6.86 -9.42
N ILE A 355 23.12 -7.28 -10.07
CA ILE A 355 22.40 -8.52 -9.73
C ILE A 355 22.88 -9.72 -10.54
N GLY A 356 22.61 -10.94 -10.02
CA GLY A 356 22.77 -12.16 -10.78
C GLY A 356 21.87 -12.17 -12.03
N PHE A 357 22.35 -12.75 -13.12
CA PHE A 357 21.59 -12.83 -14.37
C PHE A 357 21.71 -14.21 -15.01
N LEU A 358 20.59 -14.69 -15.57
CA LEU A 358 20.50 -15.94 -16.34
C LEU A 358 19.77 -15.67 -17.66
N SER A 359 20.13 -16.42 -18.68
CA SER A 359 19.34 -16.55 -19.90
C SER A 359 18.88 -18.01 -20.04
N LEU A 360 17.57 -18.24 -20.05
CA LEU A 360 16.95 -19.56 -20.10
C LEU A 360 16.12 -19.68 -21.36
N ASP A 361 16.37 -20.72 -22.16
CA ASP A 361 15.59 -20.99 -23.37
C ASP A 361 14.14 -21.36 -23.01
N ALA A 362 13.21 -20.45 -23.25
CA ALA A 362 11.77 -20.69 -23.09
C ALA A 362 11.11 -21.25 -24.37
N ASP A 363 11.84 -21.30 -25.49
CA ASP A 363 11.32 -21.84 -26.77
C ASP A 363 11.22 -23.36 -26.74
N ALA A 364 12.17 -24.06 -26.13
CA ALA A 364 12.16 -25.52 -26.01
C ALA A 364 10.92 -26.08 -25.30
N PRO A 365 10.56 -25.64 -24.06
CA PRO A 365 9.32 -26.10 -23.43
C PRO A 365 8.07 -25.64 -24.19
N PHE A 366 8.05 -24.42 -24.75
CA PHE A 366 6.96 -23.97 -25.62
C PHE A 366 6.74 -24.92 -26.81
N ALA A 367 7.80 -25.29 -27.53
CA ALA A 367 7.73 -26.21 -28.66
C ALA A 367 7.19 -27.60 -28.25
N GLY A 368 7.57 -28.10 -27.07
CA GLY A 368 7.06 -29.35 -26.51
C GLY A 368 5.56 -29.31 -26.24
N PHE A 369 5.05 -28.23 -25.63
CA PHE A 369 3.62 -28.05 -25.44
C PHE A 369 2.85 -27.93 -26.76
N ALA A 370 3.36 -27.14 -27.69
CA ALA A 370 2.75 -26.98 -29.01
C ALA A 370 2.67 -28.32 -29.79
N ALA A 371 3.73 -29.12 -29.77
CA ALA A 371 3.76 -30.45 -30.41
C ALA A 371 2.78 -31.44 -29.76
N SER A 372 2.57 -31.33 -28.43
CA SER A 372 1.59 -32.17 -27.72
C SER A 372 0.15 -31.86 -28.17
N LEU A 373 -0.16 -30.58 -28.37
CA LEU A 373 -1.47 -30.16 -28.88
C LEU A 373 -1.67 -30.51 -30.35
N GLU A 374 -0.64 -30.40 -31.19
CA GLU A 374 -0.71 -30.73 -32.61
C GLU A 374 -1.08 -32.19 -32.83
N LYS A 375 -0.59 -33.12 -32.00
CA LYS A 375 -0.97 -34.53 -32.04
C LYS A 375 -2.45 -34.78 -31.84
N ALA A 376 -3.09 -33.96 -30.96
CA ALA A 376 -4.50 -34.11 -30.62
C ALA A 376 -5.43 -33.26 -31.50
N LEU A 377 -4.96 -32.12 -31.98
CA LEU A 377 -5.73 -31.09 -32.67
C LEU A 377 -5.08 -30.81 -34.03
N LEU A 378 -5.20 -31.77 -34.93
CA LEU A 378 -4.56 -31.72 -36.27
C LEU A 378 -4.96 -30.46 -37.05
N GLY A 379 -3.97 -29.80 -37.68
CA GLY A 379 -4.18 -28.64 -38.54
C GLY A 379 -4.53 -27.33 -37.79
N ARG A 380 -4.26 -27.25 -36.46
CA ARG A 380 -4.45 -26.01 -35.73
C ARG A 380 -3.52 -24.89 -36.22
N ALA A 381 -4.04 -23.68 -36.36
CA ALA A 381 -3.26 -22.50 -36.67
C ALA A 381 -2.62 -21.90 -35.40
N PHE A 382 -1.49 -21.21 -35.61
CA PHE A 382 -0.89 -20.37 -34.57
C PHE A 382 -1.87 -19.25 -34.12
N GLY A 383 -2.01 -19.04 -32.82
CA GLY A 383 -2.94 -18.04 -32.27
C GLY A 383 -2.76 -17.81 -30.79
N LEU A 384 -3.81 -17.32 -30.11
CA LEU A 384 -3.81 -16.99 -28.70
C LEU A 384 -3.35 -18.15 -27.80
N THR A 385 -3.63 -19.39 -28.17
CA THR A 385 -3.13 -20.57 -27.44
C THR A 385 -1.61 -20.60 -27.41
N ASP A 386 -0.95 -20.28 -28.50
CA ASP A 386 0.51 -20.31 -28.62
C ASP A 386 1.15 -19.12 -27.88
N GLU A 387 0.53 -17.94 -27.92
CA GLU A 387 0.93 -16.78 -27.13
C GLU A 387 0.87 -17.13 -25.62
N ASN A 388 -0.23 -17.72 -25.16
CA ASN A 388 -0.40 -18.16 -23.78
C ASN A 388 0.56 -19.28 -23.36
N LEU A 389 0.89 -20.22 -24.26
CA LEU A 389 1.86 -21.28 -23.97
C LEU A 389 3.28 -20.72 -23.78
N GLN A 390 3.68 -19.74 -24.57
CA GLN A 390 4.97 -19.06 -24.38
C GLN A 390 5.05 -18.39 -23.00
N SER A 391 4.03 -17.64 -22.63
CA SER A 391 3.97 -16.99 -21.32
C SER A 391 4.02 -18.03 -20.18
N ARG A 392 3.27 -19.15 -20.27
CA ARG A 392 3.30 -20.23 -19.28
C ARG A 392 4.64 -20.94 -19.22
N SER A 393 5.32 -21.14 -20.34
CA SER A 393 6.69 -21.69 -20.38
C SER A 393 7.65 -20.82 -19.58
N ARG A 394 7.60 -19.50 -19.76
CA ARG A 394 8.37 -18.54 -18.98
C ARG A 394 8.03 -18.61 -17.49
N GLY A 395 6.73 -18.64 -17.15
CA GLY A 395 6.27 -18.74 -15.77
C GLY A 395 6.76 -20.02 -15.08
N SER A 396 6.68 -21.16 -15.75
CA SER A 396 7.15 -22.44 -15.19
C SER A 396 8.65 -22.43 -14.93
N LEU A 397 9.47 -21.88 -15.85
CA LEU A 397 10.90 -21.75 -15.67
C LEU A 397 11.26 -20.83 -14.49
N LEU A 398 10.58 -19.68 -14.35
CA LEU A 398 10.79 -18.79 -13.20
C LEU A 398 10.45 -19.47 -11.88
N MET A 399 9.34 -20.20 -11.82
CA MET A 399 8.96 -20.94 -10.62
C MET A 399 9.97 -22.02 -10.27
N ALA A 400 10.55 -22.71 -11.26
CA ALA A 400 11.59 -23.72 -11.03
C ALA A 400 12.84 -23.13 -10.34
N LEU A 401 13.22 -21.88 -10.66
CA LEU A 401 14.36 -21.22 -10.04
C LEU A 401 14.22 -21.05 -8.52
N THR A 402 12.99 -20.97 -7.99
CA THR A 402 12.77 -20.80 -6.54
C THR A 402 13.12 -22.02 -5.71
N SER A 403 13.22 -23.20 -6.32
CA SER A 403 13.55 -24.47 -5.67
C SER A 403 14.89 -25.09 -6.16
N GLU A 404 15.64 -24.37 -7.01
CA GLU A 404 16.89 -24.85 -7.59
C GLU A 404 18.07 -24.60 -6.63
N PRO A 405 18.79 -25.66 -6.15
CA PRO A 405 19.88 -25.52 -5.19
C PRO A 405 21.02 -24.61 -5.65
N GLU A 406 21.32 -24.54 -6.96
CA GLU A 406 22.32 -23.62 -7.49
C GLU A 406 21.91 -22.17 -7.30
N ILE A 407 20.63 -21.85 -7.48
CA ILE A 407 20.10 -20.51 -7.23
C ILE A 407 20.15 -20.15 -5.76
N HIS A 408 19.80 -21.10 -4.87
CA HIS A 408 19.94 -20.93 -3.41
C HIS A 408 21.37 -20.59 -3.00
N ARG A 409 22.38 -21.26 -3.60
CA ARG A 409 23.80 -20.95 -3.33
C ARG A 409 24.18 -19.55 -3.82
N ARG A 410 23.72 -19.14 -4.99
CA ARG A 410 23.99 -17.79 -5.53
C ARG A 410 23.35 -16.68 -4.72
N LEU A 411 22.13 -16.90 -4.24
CA LEU A 411 21.39 -15.95 -3.43
C LEU A 411 21.70 -16.04 -1.92
N GLY A 412 22.42 -17.10 -1.50
CA GLY A 412 22.79 -17.34 -0.11
C GLY A 412 21.59 -17.66 0.81
N THR A 413 20.49 -18.19 0.25
CA THR A 413 19.27 -18.58 0.97
C THR A 413 18.39 -19.48 0.09
N ASP A 414 17.61 -20.36 0.71
CA ASP A 414 16.55 -21.18 0.09
C ASP A 414 15.15 -20.52 0.18
N ARG A 415 15.05 -19.37 0.87
CA ARG A 415 13.80 -18.61 1.06
C ARG A 415 13.61 -17.61 -0.08
N VAL A 416 13.35 -18.15 -1.27
CA VAL A 416 13.28 -17.42 -2.55
C VAL A 416 11.84 -17.37 -3.05
N ALA A 417 11.40 -16.23 -3.58
CA ALA A 417 10.11 -16.08 -4.23
C ALA A 417 10.23 -15.45 -5.62
N VAL A 418 9.22 -15.66 -6.46
CA VAL A 418 9.09 -14.95 -7.75
C VAL A 418 8.45 -13.59 -7.51
N LEU A 419 9.06 -12.52 -8.06
CA LEU A 419 8.48 -11.19 -8.13
C LEU A 419 7.70 -11.04 -9.44
N ASN A 420 6.41 -10.71 -9.34
CA ASN A 420 5.57 -10.35 -10.48
C ASN A 420 5.92 -8.94 -10.98
N THR A 421 5.89 -8.74 -12.27
CA THR A 421 6.25 -7.48 -12.92
C THR A 421 5.06 -6.79 -13.61
N GLY A 422 3.86 -7.38 -13.56
CA GLY A 422 2.64 -6.83 -14.18
C GLY A 422 2.15 -5.57 -13.47
N ASN A 423 1.55 -4.66 -14.23
CA ASN A 423 1.02 -3.39 -13.75
C ASN A 423 -0.52 -3.38 -13.69
N LYS A 424 -1.09 -2.31 -13.10
CA LYS A 424 -2.54 -2.16 -12.93
C LYS A 424 -3.31 -2.02 -14.23
N SER A 425 -2.75 -1.37 -15.25
CA SER A 425 -3.44 -1.16 -16.54
C SER A 425 -3.62 -2.49 -17.26
N GLU A 426 -2.61 -3.37 -17.24
CA GLU A 426 -2.69 -4.75 -17.74
C GLU A 426 -3.67 -5.59 -16.92
N ALA A 427 -3.59 -5.52 -15.59
CA ALA A 427 -4.52 -6.21 -14.70
C ALA A 427 -5.97 -5.80 -14.93
N ALA A 428 -6.24 -4.49 -15.14
CA ALA A 428 -7.58 -3.96 -15.37
C ALA A 428 -8.22 -4.52 -16.63
N THR A 429 -7.46 -4.64 -17.71
CA THR A 429 -7.93 -5.15 -19.01
C THR A 429 -7.82 -6.67 -19.14
N GLY A 430 -7.16 -7.34 -18.17
CA GLY A 430 -6.87 -8.77 -18.23
C GLY A 430 -5.82 -9.12 -19.30
N TYR A 431 -5.00 -8.14 -19.68
CA TYR A 431 -3.93 -8.31 -20.66
C TYR A 431 -2.70 -8.96 -20.03
N PHE A 432 -2.91 -10.15 -19.55
CA PHE A 432 -1.88 -11.06 -19.00
C PHE A 432 -2.37 -12.50 -19.08
N THR A 433 -1.45 -13.45 -19.00
CA THR A 433 -1.73 -14.88 -19.04
C THR A 433 -1.73 -15.49 -17.64
N LEU A 434 -2.85 -16.13 -17.27
CA LEU A 434 -2.90 -16.94 -16.04
C LEU A 434 -1.84 -18.04 -16.08
N TYR A 435 -1.11 -18.18 -14.97
CA TYR A 435 -0.01 -19.14 -14.79
C TYR A 435 1.18 -18.89 -15.72
N GLY A 436 1.22 -17.73 -16.40
CA GLY A 436 2.34 -17.24 -17.19
C GLY A 436 2.99 -16.04 -16.54
N ASP A 437 2.82 -14.86 -17.12
CA ASP A 437 3.27 -13.58 -16.55
C ASP A 437 2.45 -13.12 -15.33
N GLY A 438 1.28 -13.74 -15.08
CA GLY A 438 0.48 -13.52 -13.87
C GLY A 438 0.94 -14.25 -12.61
N ILE A 439 2.15 -14.85 -12.57
CA ILE A 439 2.67 -15.58 -11.40
C ILE A 439 3.48 -14.68 -10.45
N GLY A 440 3.75 -15.18 -9.26
CA GLY A 440 4.63 -14.57 -8.27
C GLY A 440 4.03 -14.55 -6.87
N ALA A 441 4.82 -14.09 -5.89
CA ALA A 441 4.37 -13.87 -4.51
C ALA A 441 3.83 -12.45 -4.30
N PHE A 442 4.50 -11.46 -4.92
CA PHE A 442 4.18 -10.04 -4.81
C PHE A 442 4.14 -9.38 -6.18
N ALA A 443 3.23 -8.44 -6.37
CA ALA A 443 3.11 -7.60 -7.57
C ALA A 443 3.30 -6.11 -7.18
N PRO A 444 4.54 -5.61 -7.04
CA PRO A 444 4.78 -4.24 -6.59
C PRO A 444 4.13 -3.20 -7.48
N LEU A 445 4.02 -3.46 -8.78
CA LEU A 445 3.40 -2.57 -9.75
C LEU A 445 1.90 -2.84 -9.96
N GLY A 446 1.34 -3.87 -9.31
CA GLY A 446 -0.04 -4.33 -9.55
C GLY A 446 -1.14 -3.33 -9.22
N ASP A 447 -0.84 -2.28 -8.44
CA ASP A 447 -1.72 -1.13 -8.21
C ASP A 447 -1.21 0.19 -8.82
N CYS A 448 -0.20 0.10 -9.72
CA CYS A 448 0.36 1.25 -10.45
C CYS A 448 -0.16 1.23 -11.89
N LEU A 449 -0.88 2.28 -12.32
CA LEU A 449 -1.17 2.49 -13.73
C LEU A 449 0.13 2.70 -14.51
N LYS A 450 0.14 2.40 -15.82
CA LYS A 450 1.35 2.45 -16.66
C LYS A 450 2.05 3.82 -16.61
N ALA A 451 1.28 4.88 -16.55
CA ALA A 451 1.82 6.24 -16.41
C ALA A 451 2.64 6.42 -15.11
N ARG A 452 2.20 5.79 -14.00
CA ARG A 452 2.95 5.76 -12.73
C ARG A 452 4.22 4.91 -12.81
N VAL A 453 4.21 3.84 -13.59
CA VAL A 453 5.42 3.06 -13.86
C VAL A 453 6.47 3.90 -14.59
N TYR A 454 6.06 4.69 -15.57
CA TYR A 454 6.96 5.65 -16.23
C TYR A 454 7.46 6.75 -15.29
N ALA A 455 6.63 7.23 -14.37
CA ALA A 455 7.04 8.19 -13.35
C ALA A 455 8.08 7.58 -12.40
N LEU A 456 7.87 6.34 -11.94
CA LEU A 456 8.85 5.59 -11.15
C LEU A 456 10.17 5.37 -11.90
N ALA A 457 10.13 5.03 -13.18
CA ALA A 457 11.34 4.84 -13.98
C ALA A 457 12.18 6.14 -14.03
N ARG A 458 11.53 7.30 -14.15
CA ARG A 458 12.21 8.61 -14.08
C ARG A 458 12.81 8.89 -12.69
N ASP A 459 12.10 8.57 -11.62
CA ASP A 459 12.57 8.76 -10.23
C ASP A 459 13.73 7.83 -9.88
N LEU A 460 13.72 6.60 -10.40
CA LEU A 460 14.79 5.61 -10.25
C LEU A 460 16.06 5.97 -11.07
N GLY A 461 15.92 6.81 -12.09
CA GLY A 461 17.05 7.37 -12.85
C GLY A 461 17.95 6.28 -13.46
N ALA A 462 19.24 6.32 -13.14
CA ALA A 462 20.24 5.41 -13.70
C ALA A 462 20.01 3.92 -13.40
N ALA A 463 19.13 3.56 -12.48
CA ALA A 463 18.77 2.16 -12.21
C ALA A 463 17.90 1.54 -13.34
N VAL A 464 17.32 2.38 -14.20
CA VAL A 464 16.53 1.95 -15.38
C VAL A 464 17.23 2.47 -16.63
N PRO A 465 17.73 1.61 -17.55
CA PRO A 465 18.42 2.04 -18.76
C PRO A 465 17.53 2.95 -19.63
N PRO A 466 18.06 4.04 -20.22
CA PRO A 466 17.27 4.93 -21.09
C PRO A 466 16.57 4.20 -22.24
N GLY A 467 17.24 3.26 -22.91
CA GLY A 467 16.66 2.48 -24.01
C GLY A 467 15.44 1.65 -23.61
N VAL A 468 15.30 1.30 -22.32
CA VAL A 468 14.09 0.64 -21.79
C VAL A 468 12.91 1.60 -21.70
N VAL A 469 13.17 2.87 -21.34
CA VAL A 469 12.12 3.90 -21.19
C VAL A 469 11.61 4.39 -22.56
N GLU A 470 12.50 4.47 -23.55
CA GLU A 470 12.22 4.98 -24.89
C GLU A 470 11.49 3.95 -25.77
N ARG A 471 11.61 2.68 -25.43
CA ARG A 471 11.05 1.58 -26.20
C ARG A 471 9.53 1.48 -26.02
N PRO A 472 8.74 1.29 -27.13
CA PRO A 472 7.31 0.99 -27.02
C PRO A 472 7.07 -0.34 -26.29
N PRO A 473 6.05 -0.40 -25.40
CA PRO A 473 5.68 -1.63 -24.70
C PRO A 473 5.24 -2.73 -25.68
N THR A 474 5.75 -3.95 -25.47
CA THR A 474 5.39 -5.13 -26.27
C THR A 474 5.59 -6.41 -25.47
N ALA A 475 4.69 -7.37 -25.64
CA ALA A 475 4.80 -8.71 -25.03
C ALA A 475 5.69 -9.67 -25.84
N GLU A 476 6.06 -9.35 -27.08
CA GLU A 476 6.90 -10.18 -27.98
C GLU A 476 6.46 -11.66 -28.10
N LEU A 477 5.16 -11.90 -28.22
CA LEU A 477 4.58 -13.25 -28.36
C LEU A 477 4.30 -13.64 -29.82
N ARG A 478 4.34 -12.65 -30.73
CA ARG A 478 4.20 -12.78 -32.18
C ARG A 478 4.94 -11.67 -32.92
N PRO A 479 5.25 -11.83 -34.21
CA PRO A 479 5.94 -10.80 -34.98
C PRO A 479 5.19 -9.46 -35.01
N GLY A 480 5.90 -8.36 -34.78
CA GLY A 480 5.36 -6.98 -34.85
C GLY A 480 4.28 -6.63 -33.85
N GLN A 481 4.18 -7.37 -32.75
CA GLN A 481 3.21 -7.08 -31.67
C GLN A 481 3.57 -5.80 -30.94
N THR A 482 2.55 -4.96 -30.67
CA THR A 482 2.61 -3.85 -29.71
C THR A 482 1.39 -3.92 -28.79
N ASP A 483 1.54 -3.51 -27.55
CA ASP A 483 0.43 -3.51 -26.59
C ASP A 483 -0.65 -2.52 -27.02
N GLU A 484 -0.25 -1.36 -27.55
CA GLU A 484 -1.16 -0.30 -28.01
C GLU A 484 -2.07 -0.75 -29.15
N ALA A 485 -1.54 -1.60 -30.08
CA ALA A 485 -2.36 -2.16 -31.15
C ALA A 485 -3.44 -3.13 -30.62
N SER A 486 -3.19 -3.76 -29.47
CA SER A 486 -4.11 -4.71 -28.85
C SER A 486 -5.13 -4.05 -27.93
N LEU A 487 -4.76 -2.98 -27.26
CA LEU A 487 -5.57 -2.30 -26.25
C LEU A 487 -6.00 -0.89 -26.67
N LEU A 488 -5.17 0.07 -26.38
CA LEU A 488 -5.32 1.52 -26.57
C LEU A 488 -3.98 2.13 -26.13
N PRO A 489 -3.53 3.26 -26.67
CA PRO A 489 -2.39 3.97 -26.09
C PRO A 489 -2.58 4.20 -24.60
N TYR A 490 -1.54 3.91 -23.81
CA TYR A 490 -1.64 3.90 -22.35
C TYR A 490 -2.11 5.23 -21.74
N ALA A 491 -1.79 6.37 -22.37
CA ALA A 491 -2.27 7.68 -21.90
C ALA A 491 -3.81 7.75 -21.87
N GLN A 492 -4.49 7.22 -22.90
CA GLN A 492 -5.95 7.18 -22.95
C GLN A 492 -6.51 6.08 -22.05
N LEU A 493 -5.87 4.89 -22.04
CA LEU A 493 -6.28 3.79 -21.17
C LEU A 493 -6.24 4.19 -19.69
N ASP A 494 -5.14 4.81 -19.25
CA ASP A 494 -4.97 5.22 -17.86
C ASP A 494 -5.91 6.38 -17.47
N ALA A 495 -6.26 7.28 -18.40
CA ALA A 495 -7.28 8.28 -18.16
C ALA A 495 -8.66 7.65 -17.93
N ILE A 496 -9.04 6.64 -18.71
CA ILE A 496 -10.28 5.87 -18.51
C ILE A 496 -10.24 5.17 -17.14
N LEU A 497 -9.15 4.48 -16.81
CA LEU A 497 -9.02 3.74 -15.56
C LEU A 497 -8.95 4.66 -14.34
N GLY A 498 -8.31 5.82 -14.44
CA GLY A 498 -8.28 6.83 -13.40
C GLY A 498 -9.69 7.33 -13.04
N ALA A 499 -10.51 7.62 -14.04
CA ALA A 499 -11.88 8.04 -13.83
C ALA A 499 -12.80 6.87 -13.41
N ALA A 500 -12.85 5.77 -14.18
CA ALA A 500 -13.80 4.69 -13.98
C ALA A 500 -13.48 3.82 -12.76
N LEU A 501 -12.21 3.51 -12.52
CA LEU A 501 -11.78 2.56 -11.49
C LEU A 501 -11.33 3.28 -10.20
N GLU A 502 -10.41 4.26 -10.31
CA GLU A 502 -9.85 4.88 -9.11
C GLU A 502 -10.79 5.91 -8.50
N ALA A 503 -11.40 6.79 -9.30
CA ALA A 503 -12.39 7.77 -8.85
C ALA A 503 -13.83 7.24 -8.83
N GLN A 504 -14.07 6.02 -9.32
CA GLN A 504 -15.38 5.34 -9.33
C GLN A 504 -16.51 6.20 -9.97
N ARG A 505 -16.19 6.87 -11.07
CA ARG A 505 -17.20 7.67 -11.79
C ARG A 505 -18.29 6.77 -12.39
N PRO A 506 -19.56 7.19 -12.33
CA PRO A 506 -20.66 6.50 -13.01
C PRO A 506 -20.44 6.40 -14.51
N GLU A 507 -20.87 5.29 -15.13
CA GLU A 507 -20.70 5.09 -16.58
C GLU A 507 -21.43 6.15 -17.43
N GLU A 508 -22.61 6.58 -16.98
CA GLU A 508 -23.47 7.54 -17.70
C GLU A 508 -22.79 8.89 -17.92
N GLY A 509 -21.88 9.31 -17.04
CA GLY A 509 -21.16 10.60 -17.17
C GLY A 509 -19.70 10.45 -17.62
N LEU A 510 -19.22 9.21 -17.76
CA LEU A 510 -17.79 8.97 -17.91
C LEU A 510 -17.22 9.50 -19.23
N ALA A 511 -17.99 9.48 -20.32
CA ALA A 511 -17.57 10.05 -21.60
C ALA A 511 -17.36 11.58 -21.54
N ASP A 512 -18.13 12.28 -20.70
CA ASP A 512 -17.97 13.72 -20.46
C ASP A 512 -16.82 13.99 -19.49
N ASP A 513 -16.66 13.16 -18.46
CA ASP A 513 -15.53 13.24 -17.54
C ASP A 513 -14.17 13.14 -18.26
N LEU A 514 -14.09 12.31 -19.32
CA LEU A 514 -12.88 12.19 -20.14
C LEU A 514 -12.49 13.48 -20.86
N ALA A 515 -13.43 14.37 -21.14
CA ALA A 515 -13.13 15.68 -21.74
C ALA A 515 -12.38 16.63 -20.77
N LEU A 516 -12.39 16.35 -19.47
CA LEU A 516 -11.54 17.05 -18.50
C LEU A 516 -10.09 16.55 -18.53
N LEU A 517 -9.86 15.35 -19.04
CA LEU A 517 -8.59 14.64 -18.99
C LEU A 517 -7.85 14.62 -20.33
N LEU A 518 -8.56 14.62 -21.43
CA LEU A 518 -8.05 14.44 -22.80
C LEU A 518 -8.66 15.44 -23.75
N ASP A 519 -7.96 15.75 -24.85
CA ASP A 519 -8.42 16.63 -25.92
C ASP A 519 -8.30 15.96 -27.28
N GLY A 520 -8.97 16.52 -28.29
CA GLY A 520 -8.81 16.18 -29.71
C GLY A 520 -8.95 14.70 -30.04
N GLU A 521 -8.03 14.16 -30.85
CA GLU A 521 -8.05 12.77 -31.28
C GLU A 521 -7.92 11.76 -30.12
N PRO A 522 -7.02 11.93 -29.11
CA PRO A 522 -6.97 11.07 -27.93
C PRO A 522 -8.31 10.95 -27.19
N LEU A 523 -9.07 12.04 -27.03
CA LEU A 523 -10.40 12.02 -26.45
C LEU A 523 -11.39 11.20 -27.28
N ALA A 524 -11.37 11.40 -28.61
CA ALA A 524 -12.26 10.67 -29.51
C ALA A 524 -11.99 9.16 -29.47
N GLN A 525 -10.72 8.77 -29.48
CA GLN A 525 -10.30 7.36 -29.37
C GLN A 525 -10.71 6.76 -28.01
N ALA A 526 -10.48 7.48 -26.91
CA ALA A 526 -10.86 7.03 -25.56
C ALA A 526 -12.38 6.81 -25.45
N ARG A 527 -13.20 7.77 -25.96
CA ARG A 527 -14.66 7.64 -25.99
C ARG A 527 -15.12 6.43 -26.80
N ALA A 528 -14.54 6.22 -27.99
CA ALA A 528 -14.88 5.08 -28.84
C ALA A 528 -14.50 3.73 -28.19
N ALA A 529 -13.39 3.68 -27.46
CA ALA A 529 -12.92 2.46 -26.78
C ALA A 529 -13.61 2.19 -25.44
N LEU A 530 -14.26 3.21 -24.83
CA LEU A 530 -14.81 3.15 -23.48
C LEU A 530 -15.68 1.91 -23.21
N PRO A 531 -16.70 1.57 -24.04
CA PRO A 531 -17.52 0.37 -23.78
C PRO A 531 -16.71 -0.93 -23.75
N ARG A 532 -15.70 -1.04 -24.66
CA ARG A 532 -14.81 -2.19 -24.72
C ARG A 532 -13.95 -2.31 -23.47
N ILE A 533 -13.35 -1.20 -23.00
CA ILE A 533 -12.50 -1.19 -21.80
C ILE A 533 -13.30 -1.54 -20.56
N LEU A 534 -14.49 -0.96 -20.37
CA LEU A 534 -15.38 -1.29 -19.27
C LEU A 534 -15.83 -2.76 -19.31
N GLY A 535 -16.12 -3.26 -20.51
CA GLY A 535 -16.41 -4.69 -20.72
C GLY A 535 -15.25 -5.61 -20.34
N LEU A 536 -13.99 -5.24 -20.68
CA LEU A 536 -12.80 -5.97 -20.24
C LEU A 536 -12.65 -5.92 -18.72
N LEU A 537 -12.81 -4.74 -18.10
CA LEU A 537 -12.72 -4.56 -16.65
C LEU A 537 -13.71 -5.48 -15.91
N ARG A 538 -14.92 -5.71 -16.43
CA ARG A 538 -15.89 -6.64 -15.85
C ARG A 538 -15.52 -8.10 -16.09
N ARG A 539 -15.36 -8.51 -17.34
CA ARG A 539 -15.18 -9.91 -17.74
C ARG A 539 -13.89 -10.55 -17.23
N THR A 540 -12.87 -9.77 -16.87
CA THR A 540 -11.56 -10.28 -16.46
C THR A 540 -11.38 -10.35 -14.94
N GLU A 541 -12.45 -10.15 -14.15
CA GLU A 541 -12.39 -10.24 -12.69
C GLU A 541 -11.85 -11.60 -12.21
N PHE A 542 -12.24 -12.71 -12.85
CA PHE A 542 -11.77 -14.04 -12.49
C PHE A 542 -10.24 -14.20 -12.67
N LYS A 543 -9.64 -13.49 -13.64
CA LYS A 543 -8.19 -13.47 -13.83
C LYS A 543 -7.50 -12.73 -12.69
N ARG A 544 -8.02 -11.55 -12.32
CA ARG A 544 -7.45 -10.72 -11.24
C ARG A 544 -7.44 -11.40 -9.89
N ARG A 545 -8.42 -12.28 -9.62
CA ARG A 545 -8.49 -13.07 -8.38
C ARG A 545 -7.34 -14.06 -8.21
N GLN A 546 -6.58 -14.31 -9.25
CA GLN A 546 -5.47 -15.27 -9.29
C GLN A 546 -4.11 -14.58 -9.43
N LEU A 547 -4.08 -13.23 -9.44
CA LEU A 547 -2.84 -12.48 -9.43
C LEU A 547 -2.20 -12.49 -8.03
N PRO A 548 -0.87 -12.39 -7.95
CA PRO A 548 -0.18 -12.06 -6.70
C PRO A 548 -0.74 -10.79 -6.10
N PHE A 549 -0.69 -10.67 -4.77
CA PHE A 549 -1.21 -9.48 -4.14
C PHE A 549 -0.34 -8.25 -4.45
N ALA A 550 -1.01 -7.12 -4.68
CA ALA A 550 -0.38 -5.84 -4.92
C ALA A 550 -0.42 -4.98 -3.66
N PHE A 551 0.56 -4.10 -3.48
CA PHE A 551 0.52 -3.08 -2.45
C PHE A 551 -0.47 -1.98 -2.88
N LYS A 552 -1.40 -1.65 -1.99
CA LYS A 552 -2.40 -0.62 -2.27
C LYS A 552 -1.76 0.77 -2.18
N VAL A 553 -1.61 1.41 -3.33
CA VAL A 553 -1.07 2.77 -3.47
C VAL A 553 -2.08 3.76 -4.05
N SER A 554 -3.18 3.29 -4.60
CA SER A 554 -4.23 4.10 -5.22
C SER A 554 -5.55 4.03 -4.43
N PRO A 555 -6.54 4.87 -4.71
CA PRO A 555 -7.84 4.83 -4.03
C PRO A 555 -8.55 3.48 -4.15
N LYS A 556 -8.39 2.75 -5.27
CA LYS A 556 -8.98 1.44 -5.52
C LYS A 556 -7.95 0.48 -6.11
N ALA A 557 -7.49 -0.47 -5.29
CA ALA A 557 -6.63 -1.57 -5.70
C ALA A 557 -7.44 -2.84 -6.03
N PHE A 558 -6.93 -3.66 -6.93
CA PHE A 558 -7.47 -5.01 -7.13
C PHE A 558 -7.09 -5.91 -5.94
N GLY A 559 -8.05 -6.75 -5.51
CA GLY A 559 -7.85 -7.62 -4.35
C GLY A 559 -8.11 -6.92 -3.01
N ALA A 560 -7.64 -5.69 -2.81
CA ALA A 560 -7.83 -4.92 -1.59
C ALA A 560 -8.72 -3.69 -1.83
N GLY A 561 -9.79 -3.52 -1.05
CA GLY A 561 -10.67 -2.35 -1.13
C GLY A 561 -11.65 -2.33 -2.31
N ARG A 562 -11.62 -3.34 -3.20
CA ARG A 562 -12.58 -3.51 -4.30
C ARG A 562 -13.25 -4.88 -4.18
N ARG A 563 -14.45 -4.90 -3.57
CA ARG A 563 -15.23 -6.12 -3.32
C ARG A 563 -16.34 -6.25 -4.37
N ILE A 564 -16.04 -6.87 -5.51
CA ILE A 564 -17.04 -7.16 -6.55
C ILE A 564 -17.23 -8.67 -6.63
N PRO A 565 -18.48 -9.19 -6.55
CA PRO A 565 -18.74 -10.61 -6.76
C PRO A 565 -18.29 -11.05 -8.16
N LEU A 566 -17.73 -12.27 -8.28
CA LEU A 566 -17.29 -12.83 -9.57
C LEU A 566 -18.42 -12.93 -10.60
N THR A 567 -19.64 -13.07 -10.13
CA THR A 567 -20.85 -13.21 -10.95
C THR A 567 -21.58 -11.90 -11.21
N ALA A 568 -21.08 -10.77 -10.69
CA ALA A 568 -21.61 -9.45 -11.00
C ALA A 568 -21.08 -9.00 -12.36
N LEU A 569 -21.95 -8.97 -13.37
CA LEU A 569 -21.66 -8.56 -14.73
C LEU A 569 -22.12 -7.11 -14.98
#